data_7bcd00b7182f652f69f475140b33d1a0
#
_entry.id   7bcd00b7182f652f69f475140b33d1a0
#
_cell.length_a   1.000
_cell.length_b   1.000
_cell.length_c   1.000
_cell.angle_alpha   90.00
_cell.angle_beta   90.00
_cell.angle_gamma   90.00
#
_symmetry.space_group_name_H-M   'P 1'
#
loop_
_entity.id
_entity.type
_entity.pdbx_description
1 polymer ?
#
loop_
_entity_poly.entity_id
_entity_poly.type
_entity_poly.pdbx_seq_one_letter_code
_entity_poly.pdbx_strand_id
1 'polypeptide(L)'
;MRIAVISDIHDHLWNLAAAIVSVSAADVLICCGDLCSPFVMDLLARFPGPVHVVFGNNDADLFRIARKSSERVRVHGEFFETELDGKRVAVNHFDYLARPIAASGLYDIVCYGHNHEFSVARVNRTLAMNPGPIMGARFPGGRWEDVLPTFVTMDTQTAVVEAFGIHVGAGGGREVRLHAFVTTEGWPR
;
A
#
# COMPACT_ATOMS: atom_id res chain seq x y z
N MET A 1 -5.01 -16.41 -4.31
CA MET A 1 -4.56 -15.17 -5.01
C MET A 1 -3.60 -14.41 -4.12
N ARG A 2 -2.52 -13.87 -4.68
CA ARG A 2 -1.54 -13.06 -3.94
C ARG A 2 -1.73 -11.57 -4.25
N ILE A 3 -2.05 -10.79 -3.23
CA ILE A 3 -2.23 -9.33 -3.32
C ILE A 3 -0.96 -8.66 -2.80
N ALA A 4 -0.42 -7.69 -3.54
CA ALA A 4 0.61 -6.78 -3.04
C ALA A 4 -0.01 -5.43 -2.66
N VAL A 5 0.44 -4.82 -1.57
CA VAL A 5 -0.06 -3.53 -1.10
C VAL A 5 1.11 -2.59 -0.81
N ILE A 6 1.03 -1.38 -1.37
CA ILE A 6 1.99 -0.28 -1.17
C ILE A 6 1.24 1.00 -0.83
N SER A 7 1.89 1.97 -0.21
CA SER A 7 1.34 3.29 0.12
C SER A 7 2.43 4.35 0.28
N ASP A 8 2.01 5.61 0.30
CA ASP A 8 2.84 6.74 0.72
C ASP A 8 4.18 6.79 -0.02
N ILE A 9 4.09 6.87 -1.35
CA ILE A 9 5.24 6.79 -2.28
C ILE A 9 6.02 8.11 -2.29
N HIS A 10 5.30 9.26 -2.28
CA HIS A 10 5.86 10.62 -2.28
C HIS A 10 7.04 10.77 -3.26
N ASP A 11 6.82 10.39 -4.52
CA ASP A 11 7.81 10.47 -5.61
C ASP A 11 9.12 9.69 -5.36
N HIS A 12 9.17 8.79 -4.38
CA HIS A 12 10.37 8.01 -4.10
C HIS A 12 10.53 6.84 -5.10
N LEU A 13 10.91 7.20 -6.35
CA LEU A 13 10.93 6.28 -7.50
C LEU A 13 11.86 5.06 -7.32
N TRP A 14 12.99 5.23 -6.62
CA TRP A 14 13.95 4.12 -6.42
C TRP A 14 13.42 3.03 -5.50
N ASN A 15 12.78 3.41 -4.39
CA ASN A 15 12.14 2.43 -3.50
C ASN A 15 10.94 1.77 -4.19
N LEU A 16 10.13 2.56 -4.90
CA LEU A 16 9.00 2.03 -5.67
C LEU A 16 9.46 1.01 -6.71
N ALA A 17 10.54 1.31 -7.46
CA ALA A 17 11.07 0.39 -8.47
C ALA A 17 11.49 -0.95 -7.83
N ALA A 18 12.17 -0.91 -6.67
CA ALA A 18 12.56 -2.11 -5.94
C ALA A 18 11.34 -2.91 -5.44
N ALA A 19 10.32 -2.22 -4.90
CA ALA A 19 9.07 -2.86 -4.48
C ALA A 19 8.37 -3.55 -5.66
N ILE A 20 8.18 -2.86 -6.81
CA ILE A 20 7.53 -3.42 -8.01
C ILE A 20 8.23 -4.69 -8.50
N VAL A 21 9.56 -4.69 -8.55
CA VAL A 21 10.34 -5.87 -8.95
C VAL A 21 10.09 -7.04 -7.97
N SER A 22 10.10 -6.75 -6.67
CA SER A 22 9.94 -7.78 -5.63
C SER A 22 8.55 -8.40 -5.60
N VAL A 23 7.51 -7.62 -5.94
CA VAL A 23 6.13 -8.12 -5.96
C VAL A 23 5.67 -8.60 -7.34
N SER A 24 6.56 -8.71 -8.32
CA SER A 24 6.20 -9.04 -9.72
C SER A 24 5.49 -10.40 -9.89
N ALA A 25 5.60 -11.29 -8.91
CA ALA A 25 4.88 -12.57 -8.87
C ALA A 25 3.50 -12.49 -8.17
N ALA A 26 3.08 -11.32 -7.69
CA ALA A 26 1.73 -11.14 -7.16
C ALA A 26 0.71 -11.02 -8.31
N ASP A 27 -0.53 -11.40 -8.03
CA ASP A 27 -1.62 -11.38 -9.01
C ASP A 27 -2.18 -9.98 -9.22
N VAL A 28 -2.16 -9.14 -8.16
CA VAL A 28 -2.70 -7.77 -8.17
C VAL A 28 -1.87 -6.87 -7.25
N LEU A 29 -1.75 -5.60 -7.63
CA LEU A 29 -1.13 -4.55 -6.82
C LEU A 29 -2.16 -3.52 -6.42
N ILE A 30 -2.21 -3.20 -5.12
CA ILE A 30 -3.01 -2.13 -4.53
C ILE A 30 -2.07 -1.02 -4.08
N CYS A 31 -2.33 0.21 -4.52
CA CYS A 31 -1.65 1.43 -4.09
C CYS A 31 -2.62 2.30 -3.30
N CYS A 32 -2.34 2.50 -2.01
CA CYS A 32 -3.21 3.20 -1.08
C CYS A 32 -3.01 4.73 -1.07
N GLY A 33 -2.49 5.32 -2.16
CA GLY A 33 -2.42 6.77 -2.33
C GLY A 33 -1.06 7.41 -2.00
N ASP A 34 -1.07 8.73 -2.06
CA ASP A 34 0.11 9.60 -1.91
C ASP A 34 1.23 9.24 -2.89
N LEU A 35 0.87 9.28 -4.19
CA LEU A 35 1.82 9.17 -5.30
C LEU A 35 2.63 10.47 -5.46
N CYS A 36 1.97 11.61 -5.26
CA CYS A 36 2.34 13.00 -5.51
C CYS A 36 2.38 13.39 -6.98
N SER A 37 3.13 12.71 -7.85
CA SER A 37 3.26 13.10 -9.26
C SER A 37 2.90 12.00 -10.26
N PRO A 38 2.59 12.39 -11.53
CA PRO A 38 2.27 11.45 -12.61
C PRO A 38 3.41 10.50 -12.99
N PHE A 39 4.66 10.78 -12.62
CA PHE A 39 5.81 9.90 -12.93
C PHE A 39 5.73 8.56 -12.19
N VAL A 40 5.10 8.54 -11.02
CA VAL A 40 4.86 7.32 -10.24
C VAL A 40 4.03 6.32 -11.03
N MET A 41 3.05 6.79 -11.81
CA MET A 41 2.19 5.94 -12.65
C MET A 41 2.99 5.16 -13.71
N ASP A 42 4.07 5.73 -14.23
CA ASP A 42 4.92 5.05 -15.22
C ASP A 42 5.66 3.86 -14.59
N LEU A 43 6.01 3.94 -13.32
CA LEU A 43 6.58 2.81 -12.59
C LEU A 43 5.52 1.79 -12.20
N LEU A 44 4.36 2.21 -11.70
CA LEU A 44 3.24 1.32 -11.40
C LEU A 44 2.85 0.48 -12.62
N ALA A 45 2.88 1.07 -13.83
CA ALA A 45 2.60 0.39 -15.07
C ALA A 45 3.62 -0.72 -15.45
N ARG A 46 4.76 -0.82 -14.77
CA ARG A 46 5.72 -1.93 -14.93
C ARG A 46 5.30 -3.19 -14.18
N PHE A 47 4.39 -3.09 -13.23
CA PHE A 47 3.82 -4.28 -12.60
C PHE A 47 3.06 -5.11 -13.65
N PRO A 48 3.26 -6.45 -13.73
CA PRO A 48 2.73 -7.25 -14.83
C PRO A 48 1.21 -7.46 -14.77
N GLY A 49 0.62 -7.41 -13.58
CA GLY A 49 -0.80 -7.61 -13.33
C GLY A 49 -1.62 -6.31 -13.23
N PRO A 50 -2.90 -6.42 -12.84
CA PRO A 50 -3.75 -5.27 -12.54
C PRO A 50 -3.20 -4.44 -11.37
N VAL A 51 -3.29 -3.12 -11.48
CA VAL A 51 -2.95 -2.16 -10.44
C VAL A 51 -4.18 -1.31 -10.12
N HIS A 52 -4.56 -1.26 -8.86
CA HIS A 52 -5.61 -0.41 -8.34
C HIS A 52 -5.02 0.69 -7.48
N VAL A 53 -5.35 1.95 -7.80
CA VAL A 53 -4.81 3.13 -7.13
C VAL A 53 -5.94 3.95 -6.56
N VAL A 54 -5.84 4.34 -5.29
CA VAL A 54 -6.67 5.41 -4.72
C VAL A 54 -5.82 6.66 -4.54
N PHE A 55 -6.45 7.84 -4.46
CA PHE A 55 -5.77 9.08 -4.14
C PHE A 55 -5.60 9.25 -2.63
N GLY A 56 -4.49 9.88 -2.25
CA GLY A 56 -4.22 10.41 -0.92
C GLY A 56 -4.27 11.94 -0.89
N ASN A 57 -3.94 12.52 0.27
CA ASN A 57 -4.01 13.98 0.47
C ASN A 57 -2.86 14.76 -0.19
N ASN A 58 -1.76 14.09 -0.53
CA ASN A 58 -0.61 14.73 -1.19
C ASN A 58 -0.59 14.48 -2.71
N ASP A 59 -1.62 13.91 -3.30
CA ASP A 59 -1.75 13.75 -4.74
C ASP A 59 -2.16 15.07 -5.37
N ALA A 60 -1.20 15.85 -5.88
CA ALA A 60 -1.41 17.23 -6.31
C ALA A 60 -1.91 17.35 -7.76
N ASP A 61 -1.40 16.53 -8.69
CA ASP A 61 -1.76 16.58 -10.11
C ASP A 61 -2.73 15.45 -10.47
N LEU A 62 -3.90 15.47 -9.83
CA LEU A 62 -4.95 14.46 -10.00
C LEU A 62 -5.33 14.26 -11.46
N PHE A 63 -5.37 15.34 -12.23
CA PHE A 63 -5.74 15.28 -13.64
C PHE A 63 -4.75 14.49 -14.49
N ARG A 64 -3.43 14.76 -14.35
CA ARG A 64 -2.41 14.03 -15.11
C ARG A 64 -2.22 12.62 -14.61
N ILE A 65 -2.34 12.39 -13.29
CA ILE A 65 -2.34 11.05 -12.70
C ILE A 65 -3.50 10.23 -13.29
N ALA A 66 -4.72 10.74 -13.22
CA ALA A 66 -5.90 10.06 -13.74
C ALA A 66 -5.82 9.78 -15.26
N ARG A 67 -5.26 10.71 -16.04
CA ARG A 67 -5.06 10.52 -17.49
C ARG A 67 -4.06 9.41 -17.85
N LYS A 68 -3.21 8.98 -16.93
CA LYS A 68 -2.33 7.82 -17.10
C LYS A 68 -2.99 6.49 -16.74
N SER A 69 -4.26 6.51 -16.34
CA SER A 69 -5.04 5.28 -16.19
C SER A 69 -5.12 4.50 -17.49
N SER A 70 -5.12 3.18 -17.38
CA SER A 70 -5.23 2.22 -18.48
C SER A 70 -6.12 1.06 -18.04
N GLU A 71 -6.37 0.09 -18.92
CA GLU A 71 -7.07 -1.13 -18.51
C GLU A 71 -6.37 -1.88 -17.37
N ARG A 72 -5.04 -1.80 -17.32
CA ARG A 72 -4.23 -2.47 -16.30
C ARG A 72 -3.98 -1.62 -15.05
N VAL A 73 -3.80 -0.32 -15.18
CA VAL A 73 -3.58 0.60 -14.05
C VAL A 73 -4.79 1.51 -13.91
N ARG A 74 -5.61 1.30 -12.89
CA ARG A 74 -6.88 2.00 -12.68
C ARG A 74 -6.82 2.90 -11.47
N VAL A 75 -7.16 4.17 -11.66
CA VAL A 75 -7.33 5.15 -10.59
C VAL A 75 -8.81 5.23 -10.22
N HIS A 76 -9.16 5.08 -8.94
CA HIS A 76 -10.53 4.92 -8.45
C HIS A 76 -11.04 6.11 -7.61
N GLY A 77 -10.30 7.23 -7.57
CA GLY A 77 -10.62 8.32 -6.65
C GLY A 77 -10.09 8.03 -5.24
N GLU A 78 -10.81 8.43 -4.19
CA GLU A 78 -10.35 8.33 -2.79
C GLU A 78 -10.78 7.02 -2.11
N PHE A 79 -11.74 6.30 -2.68
CA PHE A 79 -12.25 5.03 -2.15
C PHE A 79 -12.46 4.03 -3.28
N PHE A 80 -12.12 2.79 -3.01
CA PHE A 80 -12.30 1.67 -3.93
C PHE A 80 -12.74 0.43 -3.15
N GLU A 81 -13.74 -0.27 -3.68
CA GLU A 81 -14.12 -1.59 -3.19
C GLU A 81 -14.18 -2.59 -4.34
N THR A 82 -13.84 -3.82 -4.05
CA THR A 82 -13.86 -4.91 -5.02
C THR A 82 -13.97 -6.26 -4.32
N GLU A 83 -14.17 -7.30 -5.10
CA GLU A 83 -14.04 -8.69 -4.66
C GLU A 83 -12.81 -9.31 -5.35
N LEU A 84 -11.89 -9.85 -4.57
CA LEU A 84 -10.70 -10.56 -5.02
C LEU A 84 -10.70 -11.96 -4.42
N ASP A 85 -10.80 -12.99 -5.26
CA ASP A 85 -10.80 -14.40 -4.86
C ASP A 85 -11.83 -14.70 -3.74
N GLY A 86 -13.07 -14.15 -3.89
CA GLY A 86 -14.15 -14.30 -2.91
C GLY A 86 -13.98 -13.48 -1.63
N LYS A 87 -12.98 -12.59 -1.54
CA LYS A 87 -12.78 -11.67 -0.42
C LYS A 87 -13.24 -10.26 -0.79
N ARG A 88 -14.05 -9.66 0.07
CA ARG A 88 -14.46 -8.26 -0.08
C ARG A 88 -13.33 -7.36 0.44
N VAL A 89 -12.79 -6.54 -0.44
CA VAL A 89 -11.66 -5.65 -0.19
C VAL A 89 -12.11 -4.21 -0.26
N ALA A 90 -11.77 -3.40 0.75
CA ALA A 90 -11.91 -1.95 0.71
C ALA A 90 -10.53 -1.30 0.76
N VAL A 91 -10.37 -0.24 -0.01
CA VAL A 91 -9.13 0.54 -0.10
C VAL A 91 -9.46 2.02 0.03
N ASN A 92 -8.80 2.69 0.92
CA ASN A 92 -8.77 4.14 1.02
C ASN A 92 -7.40 4.58 1.54
N HIS A 93 -7.11 5.87 1.47
CA HIS A 93 -5.82 6.35 1.94
C HIS A 93 -5.79 6.56 3.46
N PHE A 94 -6.86 7.09 4.04
CA PHE A 94 -6.88 7.66 5.39
C PHE A 94 -7.09 6.63 6.49
N ASP A 95 -6.18 6.55 7.48
CA ASP A 95 -6.25 5.64 8.63
C ASP A 95 -7.51 5.84 9.49
N TYR A 96 -7.92 7.10 9.70
CA TYR A 96 -9.13 7.42 10.48
C TYR A 96 -10.44 7.01 9.78
N LEU A 97 -10.45 6.86 8.43
CA LEU A 97 -11.57 6.27 7.70
C LEU A 97 -11.48 4.74 7.64
N ALA A 98 -10.28 4.20 7.52
CA ALA A 98 -10.06 2.75 7.50
C ALA A 98 -10.55 2.06 8.78
N ARG A 99 -10.40 2.73 9.93
CA ARG A 99 -10.83 2.19 11.23
C ARG A 99 -12.32 1.84 11.30
N PRO A 100 -13.27 2.77 11.05
CA PRO A 100 -14.69 2.43 11.05
C PRO A 100 -15.07 1.46 9.92
N ILE A 101 -14.42 1.52 8.75
CA ILE A 101 -14.63 0.57 7.65
C ILE A 101 -14.27 -0.85 8.12
N ALA A 102 -13.11 -1.06 8.74
CA ALA A 102 -12.72 -2.36 9.27
C ALA A 102 -13.66 -2.84 10.40
N ALA A 103 -14.06 -1.93 11.30
CA ALA A 103 -14.97 -2.26 12.41
C ALA A 103 -16.39 -2.62 11.95
N SER A 104 -16.82 -2.18 10.76
CA SER A 104 -18.13 -2.49 10.20
C SER A 104 -18.38 -3.97 9.96
N GLY A 105 -17.30 -4.76 9.75
CA GLY A 105 -17.38 -6.17 9.38
C GLY A 105 -17.95 -6.44 7.97
N LEU A 106 -18.08 -5.39 7.14
CA LEU A 106 -18.56 -5.53 5.76
C LEU A 106 -17.47 -6.07 4.81
N TYR A 107 -16.20 -5.95 5.19
CA TYR A 107 -15.06 -6.33 4.36
C TYR A 107 -14.20 -7.39 5.06
N ASP A 108 -13.58 -8.24 4.26
CA ASP A 108 -12.59 -9.22 4.74
C ASP A 108 -11.21 -8.57 4.89
N ILE A 109 -10.91 -7.61 3.99
CA ILE A 109 -9.62 -6.92 3.90
C ILE A 109 -9.87 -5.42 3.79
N VAL A 110 -9.11 -4.60 4.54
CA VAL A 110 -9.07 -3.15 4.43
C VAL A 110 -7.60 -2.71 4.27
N CYS A 111 -7.29 -2.01 3.17
CA CYS A 111 -5.96 -1.48 2.90
C CYS A 111 -5.96 0.04 3.01
N TYR A 112 -4.95 0.63 3.66
CA TYR A 112 -4.86 2.06 3.89
C TYR A 112 -3.40 2.54 4.03
N GLY A 113 -3.17 3.85 4.19
CA GLY A 113 -1.86 4.48 4.38
C GLY A 113 -1.93 5.67 5.33
N HIS A 114 -1.44 6.84 4.90
CA HIS A 114 -1.58 8.17 5.46
C HIS A 114 -0.70 8.49 6.68
N ASN A 115 -0.79 7.72 7.75
CA ASN A 115 -0.05 7.99 8.98
C ASN A 115 1.43 7.56 8.92
N HIS A 116 1.84 6.92 7.81
CA HIS A 116 3.19 6.39 7.57
C HIS A 116 3.65 5.38 8.64
N GLU A 117 2.72 4.66 9.24
CA GLU A 117 3.00 3.65 10.26
C GLU A 117 2.63 2.25 9.75
N PHE A 118 3.64 1.39 9.64
CA PHE A 118 3.39 -0.01 9.30
C PHE A 118 2.46 -0.66 10.33
N SER A 119 1.39 -1.30 9.84
CA SER A 119 0.45 -2.02 10.71
C SER A 119 -0.26 -3.14 9.97
N VAL A 120 -0.32 -4.30 10.61
CA VAL A 120 -1.23 -5.40 10.23
C VAL A 120 -2.05 -5.76 11.46
N ALA A 121 -3.36 -5.56 11.37
CA ALA A 121 -4.27 -5.70 12.51
C ALA A 121 -5.50 -6.54 12.14
N ARG A 122 -5.96 -7.36 13.08
CA ARG A 122 -7.25 -8.05 12.97
C ARG A 122 -8.30 -7.30 13.78
N VAL A 123 -9.23 -6.70 13.08
CA VAL A 123 -10.36 -5.97 13.66
C VAL A 123 -11.63 -6.79 13.44
N ASN A 124 -12.10 -7.47 14.46
CA ASN A 124 -13.14 -8.49 14.34
C ASN A 124 -12.73 -9.57 13.33
N ARG A 125 -13.48 -9.74 12.22
CA ARG A 125 -13.15 -10.66 11.14
C ARG A 125 -12.32 -10.04 10.01
N THR A 126 -12.16 -8.71 10.03
CA THR A 126 -11.48 -7.93 8.98
C THR A 126 -9.97 -7.89 9.24
N LEU A 127 -9.17 -8.14 8.22
CA LEU A 127 -7.73 -7.89 8.22
C LEU A 127 -7.49 -6.48 7.70
N ALA A 128 -7.03 -5.58 8.57
CA ALA A 128 -6.68 -4.20 8.23
C ALA A 128 -5.16 -4.09 8.05
N MET A 129 -4.70 -3.51 6.94
CA MET A 129 -3.29 -3.42 6.59
C MET A 129 -2.91 -2.01 6.18
N ASN A 130 -1.93 -1.45 6.88
CA ASN A 130 -1.13 -0.32 6.41
C ASN A 130 0.27 -0.86 6.07
N PRO A 131 0.68 -0.83 4.80
CA PRO A 131 1.97 -1.39 4.39
C PRO A 131 3.17 -0.56 4.85
N GLY A 132 2.92 0.61 5.46
CA GLY A 132 3.93 1.62 5.77
C GLY A 132 4.35 2.43 4.54
N PRO A 133 5.19 3.45 4.70
CA PRO A 133 5.53 4.38 3.64
C PRO A 133 6.65 3.83 2.74
N ILE A 134 6.43 3.83 1.43
CA ILE A 134 7.48 3.58 0.43
C ILE A 134 8.55 4.67 0.48
N MET A 135 8.19 5.92 0.82
CA MET A 135 9.15 7.03 0.93
C MET A 135 10.18 6.84 2.05
N GLY A 136 9.85 6.08 3.10
CA GLY A 136 10.77 5.81 4.20
C GLY A 136 10.88 6.92 5.24
N ALA A 137 9.82 7.70 5.44
CA ALA A 137 9.76 8.70 6.49
C ALA A 137 8.35 8.77 7.11
N ARG A 138 8.27 9.26 8.36
CA ARG A 138 7.02 9.64 9.03
C ARG A 138 7.16 11.02 9.66
N PHE A 139 6.04 11.62 10.11
CA PHE A 139 6.00 13.03 10.53
C PHE A 139 5.33 13.21 11.91
N PRO A 140 5.78 12.56 12.99
CA PRO A 140 5.17 12.72 14.30
C PRO A 140 5.31 14.18 14.79
N GLY A 141 4.15 14.82 15.05
CA GLY A 141 4.11 16.24 15.45
C GLY A 141 4.72 17.20 14.42
N GLY A 142 4.70 16.84 13.13
CA GLY A 142 5.25 17.64 12.03
C GLY A 142 6.78 17.57 11.88
N ARG A 143 7.44 16.64 12.57
CA ARG A 143 8.89 16.45 12.49
C ARG A 143 9.23 15.27 11.60
N TRP A 144 10.22 15.45 10.72
CA TRP A 144 10.76 14.36 9.91
C TRP A 144 11.43 13.30 10.78
N GLU A 145 11.08 12.05 10.56
CA GLU A 145 11.72 10.89 11.18
C GLU A 145 11.90 9.81 10.12
N ASP A 146 13.14 9.36 9.90
CA ASP A 146 13.41 8.26 8.97
C ASP A 146 12.87 6.95 9.55
N VAL A 147 12.13 6.22 8.71
CA VAL A 147 11.64 4.87 9.01
C VAL A 147 12.01 3.92 7.89
N LEU A 148 12.00 2.63 8.17
CA LEU A 148 12.22 1.63 7.12
C LEU A 148 11.08 1.72 6.09
N PRO A 149 11.39 1.92 4.80
CA PRO A 149 10.38 1.80 3.75
C PRO A 149 9.87 0.36 3.70
N THR A 150 8.56 0.19 3.71
CA THR A 150 7.94 -1.14 3.78
C THR A 150 6.81 -1.32 2.78
N PHE A 151 6.48 -2.57 2.49
CA PHE A 151 5.31 -2.99 1.75
C PHE A 151 4.91 -4.42 2.17
N VAL A 152 3.72 -4.87 1.79
CA VAL A 152 3.25 -6.20 2.15
C VAL A 152 2.77 -6.99 0.94
N THR A 153 2.80 -8.32 1.06
CA THR A 153 2.00 -9.23 0.24
C THR A 153 1.08 -10.06 1.13
N MET A 154 -0.07 -10.44 0.61
CA MET A 154 -1.05 -11.27 1.31
C MET A 154 -1.56 -12.37 0.39
N ASP A 155 -1.67 -13.57 0.90
CA ASP A 155 -2.40 -14.66 0.25
C ASP A 155 -3.85 -14.70 0.73
N THR A 156 -4.81 -14.61 -0.21
CA THR A 156 -6.25 -14.50 0.11
C THR A 156 -6.85 -15.76 0.71
N GLN A 157 -6.28 -16.93 0.40
CA GLN A 157 -6.81 -18.22 0.87
C GLN A 157 -6.32 -18.55 2.26
N THR A 158 -5.03 -18.32 2.51
CA THR A 158 -4.40 -18.63 3.82
C THR A 158 -4.45 -17.48 4.80
N ALA A 159 -4.75 -16.26 4.32
CA ALA A 159 -4.66 -14.99 5.06
C ALA A 159 -3.24 -14.73 5.64
N VAL A 160 -2.22 -15.38 5.08
CA VAL A 160 -0.83 -15.12 5.44
C VAL A 160 -0.38 -13.81 4.83
N VAL A 161 0.14 -12.92 5.66
CA VAL A 161 0.76 -11.65 5.26
C VAL A 161 2.27 -11.77 5.42
N GLU A 162 3.01 -11.37 4.39
CA GLU A 162 4.46 -11.19 4.44
C GLU A 162 4.77 -9.71 4.29
N ALA A 163 5.58 -9.17 5.17
CA ALA A 163 6.08 -7.80 5.09
C ALA A 163 7.51 -7.78 4.57
N PHE A 164 7.84 -6.72 3.85
CA PHE A 164 9.16 -6.52 3.27
C PHE A 164 9.66 -5.13 3.60
N GLY A 165 10.95 -5.03 3.94
CA GLY A 165 11.67 -3.78 4.13
C GLY A 165 12.63 -3.51 2.98
N ILE A 166 12.77 -2.24 2.58
CA ILE A 166 13.69 -1.80 1.54
C ILE A 166 14.91 -1.15 2.20
N HIS A 167 16.07 -1.75 2.01
CA HIS A 167 17.33 -1.29 2.58
C HIS A 167 18.22 -0.67 1.50
N VAL A 168 19.08 0.26 1.89
CA VAL A 168 20.13 0.78 1.02
C VAL A 168 21.35 -0.10 1.18
N GLY A 169 21.74 -0.80 0.11
CA GLY A 169 22.96 -1.61 0.07
C GLY A 169 24.23 -0.78 -0.03
N ALA A 170 25.38 -1.40 0.20
CA ALA A 170 26.70 -0.74 0.22
C ALA A 170 27.03 0.03 -1.09
N GLY A 171 26.45 -0.37 -2.24
CA GLY A 171 26.61 0.30 -3.54
C GLY A 171 25.50 1.32 -3.85
N GLY A 172 24.68 1.72 -2.89
CA GLY A 172 23.55 2.64 -3.08
C GLY A 172 22.32 2.01 -3.76
N GLY A 173 22.39 0.75 -4.16
CA GLY A 173 21.23 -0.02 -4.68
C GLY A 173 20.20 -0.30 -3.59
N ARG A 174 19.01 -0.71 -4.01
CA ARG A 174 17.94 -1.11 -3.07
C ARG A 174 17.91 -2.62 -2.93
N GLU A 175 17.92 -3.09 -1.67
CA GLU A 175 17.81 -4.50 -1.30
C GLU A 175 16.50 -4.71 -0.55
N VAL A 176 15.69 -5.65 -1.02
CA VAL A 176 14.42 -6.00 -0.38
C VAL A 176 14.62 -7.24 0.48
N ARG A 177 14.20 -7.17 1.75
CA ARG A 177 14.33 -8.26 2.71
C ARG A 177 13.02 -8.45 3.46
N LEU A 178 12.75 -9.68 3.90
CA LEU A 178 11.63 -9.96 4.81
C LEU A 178 11.74 -9.08 6.06
N HIS A 179 10.62 -8.51 6.44
CA HIS A 179 10.46 -7.67 7.64
C HIS A 179 9.59 -8.41 8.65
N ALA A 180 10.15 -8.69 9.84
CA ALA A 180 9.42 -9.34 10.91
C ALA A 180 8.40 -8.38 11.53
N PHE A 181 7.19 -8.85 11.75
CA PHE A 181 6.12 -8.09 12.41
C PHE A 181 5.19 -9.01 13.20
N VAL A 182 4.31 -8.42 13.97
CA VAL A 182 3.26 -9.13 14.70
C VAL A 182 1.91 -8.53 14.29
N THR A 183 0.98 -9.41 13.90
CA THR A 183 -0.42 -9.00 13.69
C THR A 183 -1.03 -8.65 15.04
N THR A 184 -1.58 -7.45 15.16
CA THR A 184 -2.24 -7.00 16.39
C THR A 184 -3.71 -7.40 16.42
N GLU A 185 -4.25 -7.63 17.60
CA GLU A 185 -5.68 -7.79 17.80
C GLU A 185 -6.31 -6.42 18.14
N GLY A 186 -7.35 -6.07 17.40
CA GLY A 186 -7.97 -4.74 17.44
C GLY A 186 -7.18 -3.69 16.65
N TRP A 187 -7.74 -2.48 16.57
CA TRP A 187 -7.10 -1.36 15.88
C TRP A 187 -5.83 -0.93 16.63
N PRO A 188 -4.70 -0.67 15.95
CA PRO A 188 -3.48 -0.20 16.59
C PRO A 188 -3.72 1.15 17.32
N ARG A 189 -3.07 1.30 18.47
CA ARG A 189 -3.21 2.49 19.35
C ARG A 189 -2.21 3.56 18.95
#